data_01ffefe8435b54c8bfb60609982c867c
#
_entry.id   01ffefe8435b54c8bfb60609982c867c
#
_cell.length_a   1.000
_cell.length_b   1.000
_cell.length_c   1.000
_cell.angle_alpha   90.00
_cell.angle_beta   90.00
_cell.angle_gamma   90.00
#
_symmetry.space_group_name_H-M   'P 1'
#
loop_
_entity.id
_entity.type
_entity.pdbx_description
1 polymer ?
#
loop_
_entity_poly.entity_id
_entity_poly.type
_entity_poly.pdbx_seq_one_letter_code
_entity_poly.pdbx_strand_id
1 'polypeptide(L)'
;SYTVGVFENIEGTSYSTLFTQAIDVTIQDEFGPYLYANQYVNFSADSKVISKAMELSASANDDLEVIENVYNYIITNFTYDYDKAASVQSGYLPDVDDVLASQTGICFDYAAVMASMLRCERIPTRLEVGYMGDVYHAWISTYIKDKGWVNGIIEFDGNDWKPVSYTHLTLP
;
A
#
# COMPACT_ATOMS: atom_id res chain seq x y z
N SER A 1 -12.86 -19.11 -6.23
CA SER A 1 -12.46 -19.30 -7.63
C SER A 1 -11.85 -18.02 -8.18
N TYR A 2 -10.93 -18.17 -9.15
CA TYR A 2 -10.33 -17.07 -9.90
C TYR A 2 -10.78 -17.18 -11.35
N THR A 3 -10.90 -16.04 -12.04
CA THR A 3 -11.15 -16.04 -13.47
C THR A 3 -9.91 -15.49 -14.19
N VAL A 4 -9.36 -16.28 -15.10
CA VAL A 4 -8.30 -15.84 -16.02
C VAL A 4 -8.96 -15.39 -17.31
N GLY A 5 -8.66 -14.18 -17.74
CA GLY A 5 -9.16 -13.62 -19.00
C GLY A 5 -8.02 -13.35 -19.97
N VAL A 6 -8.23 -13.64 -21.23
CA VAL A 6 -7.35 -13.25 -22.32
C VAL A 6 -8.11 -12.26 -23.21
N PHE A 7 -7.47 -11.14 -23.46
CA PHE A 7 -8.04 -10.02 -24.20
C PHE A 7 -7.13 -9.68 -25.39
N GLU A 8 -7.72 -9.47 -26.55
CA GLU A 8 -7.03 -8.98 -27.74
C GLU A 8 -7.15 -7.46 -27.81
N ASN A 9 -6.03 -6.78 -27.99
CA ASN A 9 -6.07 -5.35 -28.24
C ASN A 9 -6.56 -5.10 -29.67
N ILE A 10 -7.65 -4.35 -29.80
CA ILE A 10 -8.24 -4.01 -31.10
C ILE A 10 -7.68 -2.70 -31.63
N GLU A 11 -7.68 -1.65 -30.78
CA GLU A 11 -7.14 -0.34 -31.14
C GLU A 11 -6.94 0.51 -29.88
N GLY A 12 -5.75 1.10 -29.71
CA GLY A 12 -5.43 1.97 -28.59
C GLY A 12 -5.67 1.28 -27.23
N THR A 13 -6.64 1.73 -26.45
CA THR A 13 -7.03 1.15 -25.16
C THR A 13 -8.25 0.23 -25.24
N SER A 14 -8.75 -0.06 -26.45
CA SER A 14 -9.90 -0.93 -26.66
C SER A 14 -9.48 -2.38 -26.78
N TYR A 15 -10.12 -3.24 -25.99
CA TYR A 15 -9.84 -4.68 -25.94
C TYR A 15 -11.11 -5.49 -26.17
N SER A 16 -10.99 -6.61 -26.86
CA SER A 16 -12.02 -7.63 -26.99
C SER A 16 -11.66 -8.87 -26.18
N THR A 17 -12.65 -9.45 -25.52
CA THR A 17 -12.44 -10.71 -24.79
C THR A 17 -12.33 -11.87 -25.78
N LEU A 18 -11.19 -12.57 -25.80
CA LEU A 18 -11.02 -13.82 -26.54
C LEU A 18 -11.64 -14.99 -25.80
N PHE A 19 -11.29 -15.16 -24.55
CA PHE A 19 -11.92 -16.16 -23.68
C PHE A 19 -11.71 -15.82 -22.20
N THR A 20 -12.53 -16.43 -21.35
CA THR A 20 -12.34 -16.44 -19.90
C THR A 20 -12.45 -17.88 -19.41
N GLN A 21 -11.65 -18.22 -18.41
CA GLN A 21 -11.65 -19.52 -17.77
C GLN A 21 -11.70 -19.35 -16.26
N ALA A 22 -12.72 -19.87 -15.63
CA ALA A 22 -12.76 -19.99 -14.17
C ALA A 22 -11.86 -21.16 -13.72
N ILE A 23 -11.07 -20.93 -12.70
CA ILE A 23 -10.20 -21.94 -12.08
C ILE A 23 -10.47 -21.99 -10.58
N ASP A 24 -10.52 -23.18 -10.02
CA ASP A 24 -10.57 -23.37 -8.57
C ASP A 24 -9.16 -23.38 -8.02
N VAL A 25 -8.91 -22.50 -7.07
CA VAL A 25 -7.60 -22.32 -6.43
C VAL A 25 -7.77 -22.48 -4.93
N THR A 26 -6.91 -23.28 -4.31
CA THR A 26 -6.76 -23.32 -2.87
C THR A 26 -5.63 -22.39 -2.47
N ILE A 27 -5.96 -21.38 -1.66
CA ILE A 27 -4.97 -20.46 -1.11
C ILE A 27 -4.22 -21.21 -0.01
N GLN A 28 -2.91 -21.40 -0.20
CA GLN A 28 -2.05 -22.09 0.76
C GLN A 28 -1.49 -21.16 1.83
N ASP A 29 -1.27 -19.89 1.47
CA ASP A 29 -0.81 -18.83 2.36
C ASP A 29 -1.72 -17.61 2.17
N GLU A 30 -2.60 -17.37 3.14
CA GLU A 30 -3.55 -16.25 3.10
C GLU A 30 -2.87 -14.89 3.17
N PHE A 31 -1.65 -14.82 3.71
CA PHE A 31 -0.87 -13.59 3.83
C PHE A 31 0.08 -13.35 2.65
N GLY A 32 0.34 -14.35 1.83
CA GLY A 32 1.25 -14.25 0.69
C GLY A 32 1.03 -13.02 -0.19
N PRO A 33 -0.21 -12.69 -0.62
CA PRO A 33 -0.49 -11.49 -1.41
C PRO A 33 -0.13 -10.16 -0.72
N TYR A 34 0.02 -10.19 0.60
CA TYR A 34 0.25 -9.02 1.45
C TYR A 34 1.66 -8.97 2.05
N LEU A 35 2.53 -9.91 1.66
CA LEU A 35 3.92 -10.04 2.11
C LEU A 35 4.93 -9.87 0.97
N TYR A 36 4.48 -10.01 -0.28
CA TYR A 36 5.34 -9.95 -1.45
C TYR A 36 5.03 -8.73 -2.31
N ALA A 37 6.01 -8.36 -3.14
CA ALA A 37 5.85 -7.31 -4.13
C ALA A 37 4.75 -7.66 -5.15
N ASN A 38 4.09 -6.63 -5.65
CA ASN A 38 3.15 -6.70 -6.77
C ASN A 38 3.23 -5.39 -7.57
N GLN A 39 2.38 -5.24 -8.60
CA GLN A 39 2.43 -4.04 -9.46
C GLN A 39 2.17 -2.71 -8.73
N TYR A 40 1.46 -2.71 -7.61
CA TYR A 40 1.08 -1.49 -6.86
C TYR A 40 2.03 -1.22 -5.68
N VAL A 41 2.68 -2.26 -5.19
CA VAL A 41 3.65 -2.22 -4.10
C VAL A 41 4.89 -2.93 -4.64
N ASN A 42 5.61 -2.21 -5.52
CA ASN A 42 6.70 -2.79 -6.29
C ASN A 42 8.05 -2.50 -5.63
N PHE A 43 8.68 -3.54 -5.11
CA PHE A 43 10.02 -3.49 -4.53
C PHE A 43 10.78 -4.80 -4.82
N SER A 44 12.09 -4.73 -4.82
CA SER A 44 13.00 -5.86 -5.03
C SER A 44 14.04 -5.91 -3.92
N ALA A 45 14.87 -6.94 -3.91
CA ALA A 45 15.95 -7.06 -2.91
C ALA A 45 16.94 -5.89 -2.90
N ASP A 46 17.05 -5.16 -4.02
CA ASP A 46 17.96 -4.03 -4.17
C ASP A 46 17.28 -2.67 -3.89
N SER A 47 15.98 -2.66 -3.60
CA SER A 47 15.24 -1.43 -3.34
C SER A 47 15.69 -0.74 -2.05
N LYS A 48 15.82 0.58 -2.09
CA LYS A 48 16.25 1.40 -0.95
C LYS A 48 15.24 1.43 0.19
N VAL A 49 13.96 1.23 -0.13
CA VAL A 49 12.91 1.12 0.89
C VAL A 49 13.18 -0.02 1.87
N ILE A 50 13.82 -1.13 1.43
CA ILE A 50 14.20 -2.24 2.32
C ILE A 50 15.25 -1.79 3.33
N SER A 51 16.33 -1.15 2.87
CA SER A 51 17.38 -0.66 3.76
C SER A 51 16.83 0.33 4.79
N LYS A 52 15.90 1.20 4.37
CA LYS A 52 15.23 2.15 5.27
C LYS A 52 14.33 1.44 6.26
N ALA A 53 13.56 0.43 5.85
CA ALA A 53 12.72 -0.36 6.74
C ALA A 53 13.56 -1.06 7.82
N MET A 54 14.67 -1.70 7.44
CA MET A 54 15.60 -2.34 8.37
C MET A 54 16.22 -1.34 9.37
N GLU A 55 16.51 -0.11 8.93
CA GLU A 55 16.97 0.97 9.83
C GLU A 55 15.88 1.32 10.86
N LEU A 56 14.63 1.48 10.42
CA LEU A 56 13.50 1.86 11.26
C LEU A 56 13.07 0.74 12.22
N SER A 57 13.26 -0.52 11.83
CA SER A 57 12.91 -1.70 12.64
C SER A 57 14.01 -2.11 13.62
N ALA A 58 15.25 -1.61 13.46
CA ALA A 58 16.42 -2.08 14.19
C ALA A 58 16.31 -2.00 15.72
N SER A 59 15.53 -1.06 16.25
CA SER A 59 15.32 -0.88 17.70
C SER A 59 13.91 -1.31 18.16
N ALA A 60 13.06 -1.76 17.26
CA ALA A 60 11.70 -2.16 17.58
C ALA A 60 11.67 -3.52 18.31
N ASN A 61 10.81 -3.64 19.30
CA ASN A 61 10.67 -4.85 20.10
C ASN A 61 9.54 -5.77 19.56
N ASP A 62 8.63 -5.21 18.78
CA ASP A 62 7.50 -5.93 18.19
C ASP A 62 7.02 -5.27 16.89
N ASP A 63 6.06 -5.93 16.20
CA ASP A 63 5.50 -5.47 14.94
C ASP A 63 4.81 -4.10 15.08
N LEU A 64 4.23 -3.80 16.24
CA LEU A 64 3.54 -2.54 16.46
C LEU A 64 4.52 -1.37 16.51
N GLU A 65 5.67 -1.55 17.16
CA GLU A 65 6.73 -0.54 17.17
C GLU A 65 7.34 -0.34 15.76
N VAL A 66 7.48 -1.41 14.96
CA VAL A 66 7.89 -1.28 13.55
C VAL A 66 6.90 -0.43 12.77
N ILE A 67 5.61 -0.72 12.90
CA ILE A 67 4.54 0.04 12.24
C ILE A 67 4.59 1.51 12.68
N GLU A 68 4.73 1.77 13.96
CA GLU A 68 4.82 3.13 14.51
C GLU A 68 6.04 3.88 13.99
N ASN A 69 7.20 3.24 13.93
CA ASN A 69 8.43 3.85 13.42
C ASN A 69 8.32 4.20 11.94
N VAL A 70 7.79 3.29 11.12
CA VAL A 70 7.54 3.53 9.68
C VAL A 70 6.54 4.68 9.50
N TYR A 71 5.45 4.67 10.26
CA TYR A 71 4.45 5.73 10.26
C TYR A 71 5.07 7.08 10.59
N ASN A 72 5.74 7.18 11.74
CA ASN A 72 6.35 8.43 12.20
C ASN A 72 7.39 8.96 11.21
N TYR A 73 8.15 8.06 10.57
CA TYR A 73 9.09 8.45 9.53
C TYR A 73 8.39 9.12 8.36
N ILE A 74 7.30 8.54 7.85
CA ILE A 74 6.55 9.10 6.72
C ILE A 74 5.93 10.45 7.08
N ILE A 75 5.17 10.55 8.16
CA ILE A 75 4.47 11.80 8.50
C ILE A 75 5.42 12.96 8.85
N THR A 76 6.63 12.63 9.32
CA THR A 76 7.62 13.65 9.72
C THR A 76 8.43 14.16 8.54
N ASN A 77 8.71 13.30 7.55
CA ASN A 77 9.68 13.61 6.51
C ASN A 77 9.04 13.86 5.14
N PHE A 78 7.82 13.39 4.89
CA PHE A 78 7.21 13.48 3.58
C PHE A 78 6.28 14.68 3.44
N THR A 79 6.28 15.27 2.25
CA THR A 79 5.42 16.41 1.89
C THR A 79 4.41 15.98 0.82
N TYR A 80 3.14 16.37 0.99
CA TYR A 80 2.10 16.01 0.03
C TYR A 80 2.21 16.84 -1.26
N ASP A 81 2.14 16.15 -2.40
CA ASP A 81 2.22 16.74 -3.74
C ASP A 81 0.81 17.02 -4.28
N TYR A 82 0.30 18.22 -4.01
CA TYR A 82 -1.02 18.65 -4.47
C TYR A 82 -1.11 18.79 -6.00
N ASP A 83 0.00 19.18 -6.65
CA ASP A 83 0.03 19.35 -8.10
C ASP A 83 -0.04 17.97 -8.80
N LYS A 84 0.69 17.00 -8.30
CA LYS A 84 0.60 15.62 -8.75
C LYS A 84 -0.79 15.03 -8.47
N ALA A 85 -1.35 15.27 -7.29
CA ALA A 85 -2.69 14.80 -6.94
C ALA A 85 -3.77 15.31 -7.90
N ALA A 86 -3.64 16.56 -8.35
CA ALA A 86 -4.57 17.19 -9.29
C ALA A 86 -4.36 16.75 -10.76
N SER A 87 -3.19 16.23 -11.12
CA SER A 87 -2.81 15.97 -12.51
C SER A 87 -2.49 14.52 -12.84
N VAL A 88 -2.37 13.64 -11.84
CA VAL A 88 -2.00 12.23 -12.02
C VAL A 88 -2.99 11.51 -12.96
N GLN A 89 -2.43 10.77 -13.91
CA GLN A 89 -3.22 10.08 -14.92
C GLN A 89 -3.58 8.66 -14.48
N SER A 90 -4.67 8.14 -15.05
CA SER A 90 -5.05 6.73 -14.87
C SER A 90 -3.90 5.80 -15.31
N GLY A 91 -3.66 4.76 -14.52
CA GLY A 91 -2.57 3.81 -14.78
C GLY A 91 -1.23 4.21 -14.14
N TYR A 92 -1.18 5.33 -13.40
CA TYR A 92 -0.01 5.67 -12.59
C TYR A 92 0.32 4.56 -11.59
N LEU A 93 1.59 4.22 -11.48
CA LEU A 93 2.13 3.30 -10.49
C LEU A 93 3.28 3.97 -9.74
N PRO A 94 3.30 3.92 -8.39
CA PRO A 94 4.38 4.49 -7.60
C PRO A 94 5.73 3.78 -7.84
N ASP A 95 6.79 4.55 -8.02
CA ASP A 95 8.15 4.07 -7.82
C ASP A 95 8.55 4.36 -6.37
N VAL A 96 8.63 3.31 -5.57
CA VAL A 96 8.82 3.45 -4.11
C VAL A 96 10.19 4.02 -3.74
N ASP A 97 11.22 3.78 -4.55
CA ASP A 97 12.56 4.30 -4.29
C ASP A 97 12.69 5.78 -4.69
N ASP A 98 12.04 6.20 -5.78
CA ASP A 98 11.96 7.60 -6.18
C ASP A 98 11.15 8.42 -5.17
N VAL A 99 10.02 7.88 -4.70
CA VAL A 99 9.20 8.52 -3.65
C VAL A 99 9.97 8.62 -2.34
N LEU A 100 10.68 7.56 -1.93
CA LEU A 100 11.55 7.59 -0.74
C LEU A 100 12.65 8.65 -0.88
N ALA A 101 13.26 8.78 -2.05
CA ALA A 101 14.35 9.73 -2.29
C ALA A 101 13.87 11.19 -2.31
N SER A 102 12.71 11.44 -2.93
CA SER A 102 12.13 12.80 -3.02
C SER A 102 11.41 13.21 -1.75
N GLN A 103 10.96 12.25 -0.96
CA GLN A 103 10.10 12.46 0.21
C GLN A 103 8.85 13.32 -0.13
N THR A 104 8.35 13.14 -1.36
CA THR A 104 7.20 13.88 -1.88
C THR A 104 6.32 12.96 -2.70
N GLY A 105 5.02 13.04 -2.51
CA GLY A 105 4.08 12.19 -3.24
C GLY A 105 2.63 12.41 -2.84
N ILE A 106 1.77 11.58 -3.41
CA ILE A 106 0.34 11.54 -3.12
C ILE A 106 0.01 10.36 -2.18
N CYS A 107 -1.24 10.25 -1.77
CA CYS A 107 -1.68 9.15 -0.87
C CYS A 107 -1.28 7.75 -1.39
N PHE A 108 -1.34 7.53 -2.70
CA PHE A 108 -0.95 6.25 -3.31
C PHE A 108 0.55 5.98 -3.19
N ASP A 109 1.39 7.01 -3.37
CA ASP A 109 2.85 6.91 -3.20
C ASP A 109 3.20 6.53 -1.76
N TYR A 110 2.58 7.19 -0.79
CA TYR A 110 2.81 6.94 0.62
C TYR A 110 2.36 5.55 1.04
N ALA A 111 1.17 5.15 0.60
CA ALA A 111 0.64 3.81 0.86
C ALA A 111 1.57 2.73 0.27
N ALA A 112 2.12 2.94 -0.93
CA ALA A 112 3.04 2.00 -1.57
C ALA A 112 4.39 1.91 -0.85
N VAL A 113 4.99 3.04 -0.44
CA VAL A 113 6.24 3.07 0.33
C VAL A 113 6.08 2.38 1.68
N MET A 114 5.01 2.72 2.43
CA MET A 114 4.73 2.08 3.72
C MET A 114 4.48 0.59 3.59
N ALA A 115 3.64 0.19 2.62
CA ALA A 115 3.38 -1.23 2.39
C ALA A 115 4.65 -1.98 2.01
N SER A 116 5.55 -1.39 1.21
CA SER A 116 6.84 -1.98 0.86
C SER A 116 7.72 -2.18 2.09
N MET A 117 7.84 -1.16 2.94
CA MET A 117 8.62 -1.23 4.18
C MET A 117 8.07 -2.29 5.14
N LEU A 118 6.77 -2.33 5.37
CA LEU A 118 6.16 -3.28 6.30
C LEU A 118 6.18 -4.72 5.77
N ARG A 119 6.00 -4.91 4.45
CA ARG A 119 6.08 -6.25 3.83
C ARG A 119 7.49 -6.84 3.92
N CYS A 120 8.55 -6.04 3.75
CA CYS A 120 9.90 -6.56 3.88
C CYS A 120 10.23 -6.96 5.33
N GLU A 121 9.62 -6.32 6.32
CA GLU A 121 9.68 -6.70 7.74
C GLU A 121 8.71 -7.85 8.11
N ARG A 122 8.11 -8.49 7.08
CA ARG A 122 7.20 -9.63 7.23
C ARG A 122 5.90 -9.31 7.94
N ILE A 123 5.49 -8.05 7.95
CA ILE A 123 4.19 -7.59 8.46
C ILE A 123 3.20 -7.56 7.29
N PRO A 124 2.16 -8.43 7.29
CA PRO A 124 1.21 -8.47 6.20
C PRO A 124 0.48 -7.14 6.06
N THR A 125 0.62 -6.50 4.88
CA THR A 125 0.09 -5.16 4.64
C THR A 125 -0.66 -5.12 3.32
N ARG A 126 -1.93 -4.70 3.36
CA ARG A 126 -2.76 -4.39 2.19
C ARG A 126 -2.55 -2.94 1.79
N LEU A 127 -2.46 -2.69 0.49
CA LEU A 127 -2.72 -1.38 -0.07
C LEU A 127 -4.17 -1.39 -0.55
N GLU A 128 -4.95 -0.47 -0.06
CA GLU A 128 -6.38 -0.35 -0.34
C GLU A 128 -6.67 1.00 -1.00
N VAL A 129 -7.64 1.03 -1.91
CA VAL A 129 -8.09 2.24 -2.58
C VAL A 129 -9.61 2.32 -2.53
N GLY A 130 -10.13 3.53 -2.40
CA GLY A 130 -11.58 3.74 -2.31
C GLY A 130 -11.93 5.20 -2.10
N TYR A 131 -13.18 5.44 -1.78
CA TYR A 131 -13.68 6.79 -1.49
C TYR A 131 -13.78 7.01 0.02
N MET A 132 -13.24 8.15 0.47
CA MET A 132 -13.50 8.70 1.79
C MET A 132 -14.32 9.97 1.59
N GLY A 133 -15.62 9.89 1.86
CA GLY A 133 -16.56 10.91 1.40
C GLY A 133 -16.53 11.03 -0.12
N ASP A 134 -16.23 12.20 -0.64
CA ASP A 134 -16.17 12.48 -2.09
C ASP A 134 -14.73 12.37 -2.67
N VAL A 135 -13.72 12.08 -1.83
CA VAL A 135 -12.32 12.02 -2.24
C VAL A 135 -11.89 10.58 -2.48
N TYR A 136 -11.36 10.31 -3.68
CA TYR A 136 -10.71 9.02 -3.98
C TYR A 136 -9.35 8.97 -3.29
N HIS A 137 -9.12 7.93 -2.51
CA HIS A 137 -7.98 7.86 -1.61
C HIS A 137 -7.31 6.49 -1.63
N ALA A 138 -6.04 6.44 -1.22
CA ALA A 138 -5.32 5.19 -0.99
C ALA A 138 -4.77 5.17 0.44
N TRP A 139 -4.85 4.01 1.08
CA TRP A 139 -4.37 3.78 2.45
C TRP A 139 -3.83 2.36 2.60
N ILE A 140 -3.35 2.03 3.78
CA ILE A 140 -2.93 0.68 4.11
C ILE A 140 -3.74 0.10 5.27
N SER A 141 -3.85 -1.23 5.27
CA SER A 141 -4.29 -2.02 6.42
C SER A 141 -3.20 -3.03 6.75
N THR A 142 -2.86 -3.17 8.02
CA THR A 142 -1.84 -4.10 8.50
C THR A 142 -2.44 -5.20 9.36
N TYR A 143 -1.91 -6.41 9.24
CA TYR A 143 -2.30 -7.50 10.13
C TYR A 143 -1.40 -7.52 11.35
N ILE A 144 -2.01 -7.37 12.51
CA ILE A 144 -1.33 -7.44 13.80
C ILE A 144 -1.75 -8.74 14.48
N LYS A 145 -0.77 -9.54 14.90
CA LYS A 145 -1.03 -10.77 15.63
C LYS A 145 -1.94 -10.50 16.83
N ASP A 146 -2.91 -11.36 17.04
CA ASP A 146 -3.91 -11.28 18.11
C ASP A 146 -4.93 -10.13 18.00
N LYS A 147 -4.80 -9.22 17.03
CA LYS A 147 -5.76 -8.13 16.74
C LYS A 147 -6.46 -8.30 15.39
N GLY A 148 -5.83 -9.03 14.46
CA GLY A 148 -6.33 -9.15 13.09
C GLY A 148 -5.94 -7.95 12.20
N TRP A 149 -6.73 -7.71 11.15
CA TRP A 149 -6.54 -6.61 10.24
C TRP A 149 -6.94 -5.29 10.90
N VAL A 150 -5.98 -4.37 10.97
CA VAL A 150 -6.17 -3.01 11.49
C VAL A 150 -6.14 -2.06 10.30
N ASN A 151 -7.27 -1.38 10.06
CA ASN A 151 -7.46 -0.46 8.94
C ASN A 151 -6.99 0.95 9.29
N GLY A 152 -6.45 1.67 8.30
CA GLY A 152 -6.29 3.10 8.37
C GLY A 152 -5.34 3.57 9.46
N ILE A 153 -4.15 2.98 9.55
CA ILE A 153 -3.12 3.47 10.48
C ILE A 153 -2.72 4.90 10.14
N ILE A 154 -2.92 5.32 8.89
CA ILE A 154 -2.70 6.68 8.42
C ILE A 154 -3.91 7.17 7.67
N GLU A 155 -4.50 8.24 8.15
CA GLU A 155 -5.52 9.00 7.49
C GLU A 155 -4.98 10.40 7.18
N PHE A 156 -4.97 10.77 5.88
CA PHE A 156 -4.72 12.13 5.45
C PHE A 156 -6.06 12.82 5.22
N ASP A 157 -6.42 13.81 6.02
CA ASP A 157 -7.71 14.50 5.95
C ASP A 157 -7.76 15.64 4.91
N GLY A 158 -6.72 15.75 4.07
CA GLY A 158 -6.58 16.81 3.08
C GLY A 158 -5.77 18.02 3.58
N ASN A 159 -5.49 18.11 4.87
CA ASN A 159 -4.66 19.15 5.48
C ASN A 159 -3.57 18.58 6.40
N ASP A 160 -3.89 17.51 7.15
CA ASP A 160 -2.99 16.94 8.13
C ASP A 160 -3.07 15.42 8.14
N TRP A 161 -1.94 14.78 8.52
CA TRP A 161 -1.86 13.37 8.84
C TRP A 161 -2.36 13.14 10.25
N LYS A 162 -3.42 12.33 10.40
CA LYS A 162 -3.93 11.96 11.71
C LYS A 162 -3.68 10.49 11.96
N PRO A 163 -3.10 10.12 13.13
CA PRO A 163 -3.15 8.74 13.56
C PRO A 163 -4.62 8.37 13.75
N VAL A 164 -5.07 7.31 13.09
CA VAL A 164 -6.39 6.77 13.38
C VAL A 164 -6.33 6.22 14.80
N SER A 165 -7.00 6.90 15.71
CA SER A 165 -7.10 6.44 17.08
C SER A 165 -7.80 5.08 17.12
N TYR A 166 -7.15 4.08 17.74
CA TYR A 166 -7.68 2.73 17.93
C TYR A 166 -9.06 2.67 18.61
N THR A 167 -9.56 3.79 19.10
CA THR A 167 -10.84 3.88 19.81
C THR A 167 -12.08 3.85 18.91
N HIS A 168 -11.94 3.91 17.59
CA HIS A 168 -13.06 3.87 16.64
C HIS A 168 -13.16 2.59 15.82
N LEU A 169 -12.31 1.59 16.07
CA LEU A 169 -12.37 0.27 15.44
C LEU A 169 -13.29 -0.68 16.20
N THR A 170 -14.53 -0.29 16.41
CA THR A 170 -15.62 -1.25 16.63
C THR A 170 -16.14 -1.66 15.26
N LEU A 171 -15.62 -2.76 14.74
CA LEU A 171 -16.24 -3.46 13.62
C LEU A 171 -17.60 -4.01 14.08
N PRO A 172 -18.63 -3.96 13.20
CA PRO A 172 -19.91 -4.60 13.47
C PRO A 172 -19.79 -6.11 13.54
#